data_c44aef7b3e3efd96921383d585b85cf2
#
_entry.id   c44aef7b3e3efd96921383d585b85cf2
#
_cell.length_a   1.000
_cell.length_b   1.000
_cell.length_c   1.000
_cell.angle_alpha   90.00
_cell.angle_beta   90.00
_cell.angle_gamma   90.00
#
_symmetry.space_group_name_H-M   'P 1'
#
loop_
_entity.id
_entity.type
_entity.pdbx_description
1 polymer ?
#
loop_
_entity_poly.entity_id
_entity_poly.type
_entity_poly.pdbx_seq_one_letter_code
_entity_poly.pdbx_strand_id
1 'polypeptide(L)'
;DWLNNLYRRAHADELNPAVESFVGQFTMAEITELLQGKGIPCVPVNTPMGFAKDEHVQQRGFMAAVEHAGFGKTKQPAMPFVIDGERIPVKTMPLLDSWRAPSYVSPESGEKRDRESSELTLAATSGPAPSSGNGPLDGMRIVSFDHVLAGPYGTTILAELGADVIKIESSKGGMDPFRFFGTGEDPNVSPRFLEFNRNKRSFTVNLKHPKGQPVLHDLIAKADAVLDNYSVDVVERIGLGYDQLCKVKPDIVNLRMPGLGTTGPKRYFSTVGVNITAFTGLTYLWNHPGVTNPPIGSQTVFPDYVSGVLCAIIIISGVLYRDRQRKGAFIDLAQSEATAFMIGPSLMEAAASGIDPQPIGNASPAAVPHDCYPCKGDDRWCVIAAENERQWTALANILGSAIAQDARFKTMSDRLEHRAELNAIISRWTKSQDAFDVMSRLQQAGVPAGVVQTGEDLTNDPQLKARGFIVEVNNPRLGRVVLPNFPLQFANSKLTRRWEFPVLGKDTEAVLRNVVGYSDETIKQLRSDGVLE
;
A
#
# COMPACT_ATOMS: atom_id res chain seq x y z
N ASP A 1 8.03 34.17 2.32
CA ASP A 1 8.20 33.69 0.94
C ASP A 1 7.29 32.50 0.68
N TRP A 2 6.12 32.77 0.12
CA TRP A 2 5.07 31.76 -0.14
C TRP A 2 5.44 30.68 -1.17
N LEU A 3 6.55 30.81 -1.89
CA LEU A 3 7.06 29.77 -2.78
C LEU A 3 7.82 28.68 -2.01
N ASN A 4 8.30 28.98 -0.80
CA ASN A 4 9.01 28.04 0.05
C ASN A 4 8.04 27.19 0.87
N ASN A 5 8.18 25.86 0.81
CA ASN A 5 7.31 24.93 1.52
C ASN A 5 7.43 25.04 3.05
N LEU A 6 8.65 25.22 3.56
CA LEU A 6 8.86 25.40 5.01
C LEU A 6 8.21 26.70 5.50
N TYR A 7 8.29 27.77 4.71
CA TYR A 7 7.62 29.03 5.01
C TYR A 7 6.10 28.85 5.07
N ARG A 8 5.50 28.20 4.07
CA ARG A 8 4.04 27.89 4.08
C ARG A 8 3.63 27.09 5.30
N ARG A 9 4.42 26.09 5.70
CA ARG A 9 4.14 25.27 6.90
C ARG A 9 4.20 26.09 8.18
N ALA A 10 5.17 26.98 8.28
CA ALA A 10 5.30 27.88 9.44
C ALA A 10 4.18 28.94 9.54
N HIS A 11 3.53 29.26 8.41
CA HIS A 11 2.45 30.25 8.31
C HIS A 11 1.13 29.63 7.86
N ALA A 12 0.89 28.38 8.26
CA ALA A 12 -0.32 27.63 7.89
C ALA A 12 -1.60 28.33 8.40
N ASP A 13 -1.53 28.94 9.58
CA ASP A 13 -2.65 29.66 10.19
C ASP A 13 -3.08 30.91 9.39
N GLU A 14 -2.17 31.50 8.62
CA GLU A 14 -2.48 32.60 7.71
C GLU A 14 -2.96 32.08 6.34
N LEU A 15 -2.32 31.00 5.84
CA LEU A 15 -2.59 30.46 4.51
C LEU A 15 -3.93 29.71 4.44
N ASN A 16 -4.23 28.88 5.44
CA ASN A 16 -5.40 28.01 5.40
C ASN A 16 -6.72 28.78 5.28
N PRO A 17 -6.97 29.86 6.05
CA PRO A 17 -8.19 30.64 5.89
C PRO A 17 -8.35 31.28 4.50
N ALA A 18 -7.23 31.70 3.88
CA ALA A 18 -7.26 32.24 2.52
C ALA A 18 -7.61 31.16 1.48
N VAL A 19 -7.07 29.95 1.64
CA VAL A 19 -7.38 28.80 0.79
C VAL A 19 -8.84 28.39 0.98
N GLU A 20 -9.34 28.30 2.22
CA GLU A 20 -10.73 27.97 2.54
C GLU A 20 -11.71 28.98 1.93
N SER A 21 -11.41 30.28 2.09
CA SER A 21 -12.22 31.35 1.50
C SER A 21 -12.27 31.29 -0.02
N PHE A 22 -11.14 30.93 -0.65
CA PHE A 22 -11.09 30.76 -2.11
C PHE A 22 -11.88 29.52 -2.55
N VAL A 23 -11.62 28.37 -1.94
CA VAL A 23 -12.27 27.10 -2.29
C VAL A 23 -13.77 27.15 -2.06
N GLY A 24 -14.21 27.81 -0.98
CA GLY A 24 -15.62 27.96 -0.63
C GLY A 24 -16.49 28.71 -1.65
N GLN A 25 -15.88 29.35 -2.66
CA GLN A 25 -16.59 30.03 -3.75
C GLN A 25 -17.04 29.08 -4.87
N PHE A 26 -16.61 27.82 -4.83
CA PHE A 26 -16.81 26.84 -5.89
C PHE A 26 -17.52 25.60 -5.37
N THR A 27 -18.22 24.90 -6.23
CA THR A 27 -18.61 23.51 -5.97
C THR A 27 -17.40 22.57 -6.00
N MET A 28 -17.52 21.39 -5.40
CA MET A 28 -16.46 20.38 -5.44
C MET A 28 -16.01 20.03 -6.88
N ALA A 29 -16.96 19.96 -7.81
CA ALA A 29 -16.64 19.67 -9.21
C ALA A 29 -15.85 20.82 -9.86
N GLU A 30 -16.31 22.07 -9.73
CA GLU A 30 -15.67 23.24 -10.31
C GLU A 30 -14.24 23.44 -9.79
N ILE A 31 -14.03 23.37 -8.47
CA ILE A 31 -12.69 23.53 -7.90
C ILE A 31 -11.76 22.39 -8.30
N THR A 32 -12.27 21.17 -8.39
CA THR A 32 -11.48 20.02 -8.84
C THR A 32 -10.97 20.24 -10.27
N GLU A 33 -11.85 20.57 -11.21
CA GLU A 33 -11.48 20.82 -12.60
C GLU A 33 -10.51 22.02 -12.73
N LEU A 34 -10.79 23.10 -12.02
CA LEU A 34 -9.95 24.30 -12.03
C LEU A 34 -8.51 24.00 -11.58
N LEU A 35 -8.35 23.29 -10.47
CA LEU A 35 -7.03 23.03 -9.91
C LEU A 35 -6.30 21.90 -10.66
N GLN A 36 -7.00 20.84 -11.08
CA GLN A 36 -6.44 19.80 -11.93
C GLN A 36 -5.96 20.34 -13.26
N GLY A 37 -6.71 21.26 -13.88
CA GLY A 37 -6.29 21.96 -15.11
C GLY A 37 -5.00 22.77 -14.95
N LYS A 38 -4.58 23.07 -13.72
CA LYS A 38 -3.30 23.73 -13.38
C LYS A 38 -2.24 22.74 -12.86
N GLY A 39 -2.50 21.41 -12.87
CA GLY A 39 -1.61 20.40 -12.35
C GLY A 39 -1.52 20.36 -10.81
N ILE A 40 -2.48 20.99 -10.12
CA ILE A 40 -2.55 20.99 -8.66
C ILE A 40 -3.41 19.80 -8.21
N PRO A 41 -2.87 18.87 -7.38
CA PRO A 41 -3.63 17.73 -6.89
C PRO A 41 -4.86 18.20 -6.10
N CYS A 42 -6.04 17.93 -6.64
CA CYS A 42 -7.34 18.24 -6.05
C CYS A 42 -8.36 17.19 -6.46
N VAL A 43 -9.13 16.67 -5.51
CA VAL A 43 -10.21 15.72 -5.75
C VAL A 43 -11.35 15.99 -4.77
N PRO A 44 -12.59 15.59 -5.08
CA PRO A 44 -13.69 15.65 -4.10
C PRO A 44 -13.43 14.72 -2.91
N VAL A 45 -13.88 15.11 -1.73
CA VAL A 45 -14.02 14.20 -0.59
C VAL A 45 -15.32 13.42 -0.78
N ASN A 46 -15.24 12.25 -1.37
CA ASN A 46 -16.40 11.42 -1.65
C ASN A 46 -16.88 10.67 -0.40
N THR A 47 -18.18 10.34 -0.40
CA THR A 47 -18.72 9.22 0.36
C THR A 47 -18.51 7.91 -0.40
N PRO A 48 -18.72 6.73 0.22
CA PRO A 48 -18.72 5.45 -0.51
C PRO A 48 -19.64 5.44 -1.72
N MET A 49 -20.86 5.99 -1.59
CA MET A 49 -21.81 6.13 -2.68
C MET A 49 -21.32 7.10 -3.75
N GLY A 50 -20.75 8.23 -3.34
CA GLY A 50 -20.17 9.21 -4.27
C GLY A 50 -19.08 8.61 -5.12
N PHE A 51 -18.16 7.84 -4.52
CA PHE A 51 -17.14 7.09 -5.25
C PHE A 51 -17.75 6.04 -6.19
N ALA A 52 -18.67 5.21 -5.68
CA ALA A 52 -19.29 4.15 -6.48
C ALA A 52 -20.07 4.68 -7.69
N LYS A 53 -20.61 5.91 -7.61
CA LYS A 53 -21.33 6.59 -8.71
C LYS A 53 -20.45 7.46 -9.60
N ASP A 54 -19.18 7.67 -9.24
CA ASP A 54 -18.28 8.51 -10.03
C ASP A 54 -18.10 7.95 -11.44
N GLU A 55 -18.21 8.83 -12.44
CA GLU A 55 -18.15 8.46 -13.86
C GLU A 55 -16.84 7.71 -14.22
N HIS A 56 -15.73 8.14 -13.65
CA HIS A 56 -14.43 7.49 -13.86
C HIS A 56 -14.44 6.05 -13.34
N VAL A 57 -14.98 5.83 -12.14
CA VAL A 57 -15.09 4.50 -11.51
C VAL A 57 -16.02 3.59 -12.32
N GLN A 58 -17.14 4.15 -12.82
CA GLN A 58 -18.08 3.42 -13.66
C GLN A 58 -17.47 3.03 -15.01
N GLN A 59 -16.81 3.96 -15.70
CA GLN A 59 -16.17 3.68 -16.98
C GLN A 59 -15.01 2.68 -16.87
N ARG A 60 -14.31 2.67 -15.76
CA ARG A 60 -13.27 1.66 -15.49
C ARG A 60 -13.83 0.28 -15.09
N GLY A 61 -15.13 0.18 -14.82
CA GLY A 61 -15.81 -1.08 -14.46
C GLY A 61 -15.37 -1.64 -13.10
N PHE A 62 -14.92 -0.79 -12.18
CA PHE A 62 -14.46 -1.25 -10.86
C PHE A 62 -15.63 -1.75 -9.98
N MET A 63 -16.80 -1.12 -10.08
CA MET A 63 -18.01 -1.61 -9.41
C MET A 63 -18.75 -2.60 -10.30
N ALA A 64 -18.41 -3.87 -10.15
CA ALA A 64 -18.98 -4.97 -10.95
C ALA A 64 -20.38 -5.34 -10.49
N ALA A 65 -21.30 -5.52 -11.44
CA ALA A 65 -22.63 -6.08 -11.16
C ALA A 65 -22.52 -7.60 -11.08
N VAL A 66 -22.94 -8.17 -9.95
CA VAL A 66 -22.92 -9.62 -9.70
C VAL A 66 -24.28 -10.07 -9.18
N GLU A 67 -24.78 -11.18 -9.68
CA GLU A 67 -26.01 -11.79 -9.20
C GLU A 67 -25.65 -12.91 -8.21
N HIS A 68 -26.04 -12.72 -6.96
CA HIS A 68 -25.80 -13.69 -5.89
C HIS A 68 -27.07 -14.48 -5.59
N ALA A 69 -26.95 -15.78 -5.48
CA ALA A 69 -28.05 -16.62 -5.03
C ALA A 69 -28.47 -16.22 -3.60
N GLY A 70 -29.75 -15.88 -3.44
CA GLY A 70 -30.31 -15.43 -2.16
C GLY A 70 -30.27 -13.92 -1.89
N PHE A 71 -29.45 -13.14 -2.63
CA PHE A 71 -29.36 -11.68 -2.47
C PHE A 71 -29.82 -10.90 -3.71
N GLY A 72 -29.89 -11.56 -4.88
CA GLY A 72 -30.15 -10.90 -6.15
C GLY A 72 -28.93 -10.13 -6.69
N LYS A 73 -29.20 -9.12 -7.52
CA LYS A 73 -28.15 -8.29 -8.14
C LYS A 73 -27.59 -7.26 -7.18
N THR A 74 -26.29 -7.29 -7.00
CA THR A 74 -25.53 -6.29 -6.23
C THR A 74 -24.41 -5.71 -7.06
N LYS A 75 -23.93 -4.52 -6.66
CA LYS A 75 -22.65 -3.99 -7.17
C LYS A 75 -21.60 -4.17 -6.09
N GLN A 76 -20.43 -4.68 -6.48
CA GLN A 76 -19.32 -4.90 -5.57
C GLN A 76 -17.97 -4.55 -6.22
N PRO A 77 -16.96 -4.21 -5.43
CA PRO A 77 -15.61 -3.97 -5.94
C PRO A 77 -15.07 -5.19 -6.69
N ALA A 78 -14.54 -4.96 -7.88
CA ALA A 78 -13.76 -5.95 -8.64
C ALA A 78 -12.29 -5.90 -8.22
N MET A 79 -11.46 -6.77 -8.80
CA MET A 79 -10.01 -6.70 -8.58
C MET A 79 -9.47 -5.32 -8.96
N PRO A 80 -8.57 -4.71 -8.14
CA PRO A 80 -8.13 -3.33 -8.31
C PRO A 80 -7.11 -3.14 -9.45
N PHE A 81 -7.00 -4.10 -10.35
CA PHE A 81 -6.11 -4.03 -11.51
C PHE A 81 -6.76 -4.64 -12.75
N VAL A 82 -6.24 -4.24 -13.90
CA VAL A 82 -6.67 -4.67 -15.23
C VAL A 82 -5.46 -5.27 -15.94
N ILE A 83 -5.62 -6.40 -16.61
CA ILE A 83 -4.55 -7.10 -17.34
C ILE A 83 -4.88 -7.08 -18.83
N ASP A 84 -3.99 -6.57 -19.66
CA ASP A 84 -4.15 -6.46 -21.12
C ASP A 84 -5.50 -5.83 -21.54
N GLY A 85 -5.98 -4.87 -20.77
CA GLY A 85 -7.26 -4.19 -20.99
C GLY A 85 -8.49 -4.90 -20.42
N GLU A 86 -8.35 -6.08 -19.85
CA GLU A 86 -9.45 -6.87 -19.29
C GLU A 86 -9.40 -6.94 -17.78
N ARG A 87 -10.56 -6.79 -17.13
CA ARG A 87 -10.71 -6.98 -15.69
C ARG A 87 -11.12 -8.40 -15.38
N ILE A 88 -10.50 -9.00 -14.37
CA ILE A 88 -10.86 -10.35 -13.91
C ILE A 88 -12.32 -10.35 -13.44
N PRO A 89 -13.20 -11.21 -14.01
CA PRO A 89 -14.61 -11.28 -13.62
C PRO A 89 -14.79 -11.64 -12.14
N VAL A 90 -15.67 -10.92 -11.47
CA VAL A 90 -16.08 -11.24 -10.11
C VAL A 90 -17.05 -12.41 -10.13
N LYS A 91 -16.73 -13.45 -9.37
CA LYS A 91 -17.60 -14.64 -9.23
C LYS A 91 -18.64 -14.43 -8.14
N THR A 92 -19.76 -15.14 -8.26
CA THR A 92 -20.80 -15.18 -7.23
C THR A 92 -20.27 -15.83 -5.95
N MET A 93 -20.78 -15.43 -4.79
CA MET A 93 -20.51 -16.14 -3.55
C MET A 93 -21.15 -17.54 -3.60
N PRO A 94 -20.41 -18.59 -3.19
CA PRO A 94 -21.02 -19.90 -3.02
C PRO A 94 -22.01 -19.86 -1.85
N LEU A 95 -23.15 -20.55 -2.00
CA LEU A 95 -24.04 -20.76 -0.87
C LEU A 95 -23.38 -21.69 0.15
N LEU A 96 -23.77 -21.56 1.42
CA LEU A 96 -23.38 -22.51 2.46
C LEU A 96 -23.74 -23.92 2.00
N ASP A 97 -22.80 -24.86 2.11
CA ASP A 97 -22.91 -26.27 1.63
C ASP A 97 -23.06 -26.46 0.12
N SER A 98 -23.02 -25.42 -0.70
CA SER A 98 -23.06 -25.55 -2.17
C SER A 98 -21.80 -26.18 -2.76
N TRP A 99 -20.71 -26.14 -2.03
CA TRP A 99 -19.43 -26.78 -2.36
C TRP A 99 -19.11 -27.84 -1.30
N ARG A 100 -19.46 -29.08 -1.60
CA ARG A 100 -18.93 -30.21 -0.83
C ARG A 100 -17.55 -30.52 -1.39
N ALA A 101 -16.53 -30.37 -0.58
CA ALA A 101 -15.25 -30.97 -0.90
C ALA A 101 -15.52 -32.47 -1.23
N PRO A 102 -14.95 -33.05 -2.28
CA PRO A 102 -14.96 -34.47 -2.43
C PRO A 102 -14.53 -35.04 -1.09
N SER A 103 -15.39 -35.90 -0.51
CA SER A 103 -15.20 -36.45 0.84
C SER A 103 -13.74 -36.88 0.98
N TYR A 104 -13.02 -36.25 1.91
CA TYR A 104 -11.67 -36.67 2.25
C TYR A 104 -11.78 -38.07 2.83
N VAL A 105 -11.58 -39.05 1.98
CA VAL A 105 -11.51 -40.43 2.40
C VAL A 105 -10.19 -40.58 3.12
N SER A 106 -10.27 -40.75 4.44
CA SER A 106 -9.13 -41.08 5.27
C SER A 106 -8.29 -42.19 4.61
N PRO A 107 -6.94 -42.08 4.67
CA PRO A 107 -6.04 -43.05 4.04
C PRO A 107 -6.14 -44.49 4.58
N GLU A 108 -7.03 -44.78 5.52
CA GLU A 108 -7.17 -46.09 6.17
C GLU A 108 -7.93 -47.15 5.36
N SER A 109 -8.58 -46.79 4.24
CA SER A 109 -9.13 -47.78 3.32
C SER A 109 -8.16 -47.99 2.15
N GLY A 110 -7.43 -49.11 2.19
CA GLY A 110 -6.34 -49.47 1.27
C GLY A 110 -6.73 -49.74 -0.19
N GLU A 111 -7.53 -48.89 -0.81
CA GLU A 111 -7.71 -48.87 -2.26
C GLU A 111 -6.81 -47.78 -2.88
N LYS A 112 -5.75 -48.25 -3.55
CA LYS A 112 -4.99 -47.41 -4.48
C LYS A 112 -5.95 -46.98 -5.60
N ARG A 113 -6.52 -45.78 -5.46
CA ARG A 113 -7.04 -45.07 -6.62
C ARG A 113 -5.83 -44.55 -7.39
N ASP A 114 -5.74 -44.99 -8.66
CA ASP A 114 -4.88 -44.34 -9.64
C ASP A 114 -5.20 -42.84 -9.61
N ARG A 115 -4.33 -42.07 -8.99
CA ARG A 115 -4.28 -40.64 -9.11
C ARG A 115 -3.80 -40.33 -10.52
N GLU A 116 -4.70 -40.24 -11.49
CA GLU A 116 -4.61 -39.14 -12.43
C GLU A 116 -4.86 -37.88 -11.62
N SER A 117 -3.96 -37.63 -10.71
CA SER A 117 -3.70 -36.27 -10.23
C SER A 117 -3.31 -35.53 -11.47
N SER A 118 -4.12 -34.56 -11.88
CA SER A 118 -3.57 -33.33 -12.37
C SER A 118 -2.65 -32.81 -11.24
N GLU A 119 -1.53 -33.48 -11.05
CA GLU A 119 -0.38 -32.88 -10.43
C GLU A 119 -0.17 -31.58 -11.23
N LEU A 120 -0.56 -30.47 -10.62
CA LEU A 120 0.21 -29.28 -10.81
C LEU A 120 1.64 -29.67 -10.36
N THR A 121 2.27 -30.45 -11.19
CA THR A 121 3.71 -30.50 -11.24
C THR A 121 4.04 -29.07 -11.60
N LEU A 122 4.35 -28.28 -10.59
CA LEU A 122 5.35 -27.24 -10.77
C LEU A 122 6.48 -27.99 -11.44
N ALA A 123 6.45 -28.05 -12.78
CA ALA A 123 7.62 -28.40 -13.53
C ALA A 123 8.67 -27.47 -12.95
N ALA A 124 9.51 -28.03 -12.12
CA ALA A 124 10.73 -27.37 -11.73
C ALA A 124 11.33 -27.00 -13.09
N THR A 125 11.09 -25.75 -13.49
CA THR A 125 11.81 -25.20 -14.62
C THR A 125 13.23 -25.40 -14.20
N SER A 126 13.93 -26.28 -14.92
CA SER A 126 15.35 -26.52 -14.80
C SER A 126 16.10 -25.29 -15.34
N GLY A 127 15.78 -24.14 -14.77
CA GLY A 127 16.66 -23.01 -14.74
C GLY A 127 17.80 -23.37 -13.78
N PRO A 128 19.00 -22.91 -14.02
CA PRO A 128 20.11 -23.14 -13.11
C PRO A 128 19.65 -22.76 -11.70
N ALA A 129 19.88 -23.66 -10.72
CA ALA A 129 19.60 -23.40 -9.32
C ALA A 129 20.14 -22.00 -8.96
N PRO A 130 19.39 -21.15 -8.26
CA PRO A 130 19.85 -19.82 -7.90
C PRO A 130 21.20 -19.93 -7.20
N SER A 131 22.24 -19.46 -7.87
CA SER A 131 23.63 -19.74 -7.51
C SER A 131 24.16 -18.84 -6.40
N SER A 132 23.39 -17.87 -5.91
CA SER A 132 23.90 -16.84 -4.99
C SER A 132 23.21 -16.78 -3.63
N GLY A 133 22.05 -17.37 -3.44
CA GLY A 133 21.35 -17.40 -2.14
C GLY A 133 20.88 -16.03 -1.62
N ASN A 134 20.59 -15.09 -2.50
CA ASN A 134 20.14 -13.72 -2.15
C ASN A 134 18.67 -13.64 -1.73
N GLY A 135 17.89 -14.70 -1.89
CA GLY A 135 16.49 -14.73 -1.54
C GLY A 135 15.60 -15.40 -2.61
N PRO A 136 14.29 -15.51 -2.38
CA PRO A 136 13.37 -16.22 -3.27
C PRO A 136 13.20 -15.59 -4.67
N LEU A 137 13.56 -14.34 -4.86
CA LEU A 137 13.51 -13.65 -6.16
C LEU A 137 14.89 -13.45 -6.79
N ASP A 138 15.90 -14.19 -6.33
CA ASP A 138 17.23 -14.15 -6.94
C ASP A 138 17.16 -14.49 -8.44
N GLY A 139 17.83 -13.68 -9.26
CA GLY A 139 17.78 -13.78 -10.72
C GLY A 139 16.65 -12.97 -11.40
N MET A 140 15.64 -12.53 -10.67
CA MET A 140 14.60 -11.62 -11.21
C MET A 140 15.13 -10.20 -11.29
N ARG A 141 15.03 -9.56 -12.46
CA ARG A 141 15.45 -8.16 -12.67
C ARG A 141 14.29 -7.25 -12.99
N ILE A 142 14.24 -6.13 -12.29
CA ILE A 142 13.18 -5.14 -12.42
C ILE A 142 13.79 -3.77 -12.72
N VAL A 143 13.36 -3.14 -13.81
CA VAL A 143 13.68 -1.75 -14.13
C VAL A 143 12.54 -0.88 -13.63
N SER A 144 12.85 0.06 -12.75
CA SER A 144 11.85 0.83 -12.01
C SER A 144 11.97 2.33 -12.26
N PHE A 145 10.87 2.92 -12.72
CA PHE A 145 10.67 4.36 -12.89
C PHE A 145 9.73 4.87 -11.80
N ASP A 146 10.00 4.54 -10.56
CA ASP A 146 9.15 4.84 -9.42
C ASP A 146 9.64 6.06 -8.62
N HIS A 147 8.67 6.82 -8.10
CA HIS A 147 8.95 8.00 -7.29
C HIS A 147 8.07 8.02 -6.03
N VAL A 148 8.51 8.79 -5.04
CA VAL A 148 7.81 9.10 -3.80
C VAL A 148 7.64 7.87 -2.91
N LEU A 149 6.46 7.21 -2.88
CA LEU A 149 6.21 6.15 -1.92
C LEU A 149 5.67 4.86 -2.52
N ALA A 150 4.55 4.88 -3.22
CA ALA A 150 3.82 3.65 -3.62
C ALA A 150 4.68 2.68 -4.45
N GLY A 151 5.27 3.15 -5.54
CA GLY A 151 6.19 2.38 -6.38
C GLY A 151 7.45 1.97 -5.63
N PRO A 152 8.17 2.94 -5.00
CA PRO A 152 9.37 2.64 -4.22
C PRO A 152 9.13 1.63 -3.09
N TYR A 153 8.00 1.68 -2.39
CA TYR A 153 7.68 0.69 -1.36
C TYR A 153 7.52 -0.72 -1.94
N GLY A 154 6.77 -0.85 -3.04
CA GLY A 154 6.59 -2.13 -3.72
C GLY A 154 7.90 -2.73 -4.24
N THR A 155 8.73 -1.91 -4.88
CA THR A 155 10.03 -2.34 -5.40
C THR A 155 11.06 -2.59 -4.30
N THR A 156 10.94 -1.94 -3.13
CA THR A 156 11.74 -2.29 -1.94
C THR A 156 11.37 -3.69 -1.42
N ILE A 157 10.08 -4.05 -1.37
CA ILE A 157 9.65 -5.41 -1.01
C ILE A 157 10.30 -6.44 -1.94
N LEU A 158 10.29 -6.20 -3.25
CA LEU A 158 10.91 -7.07 -4.25
C LEU A 158 12.45 -7.16 -4.07
N ALA A 159 13.10 -6.04 -3.81
CA ALA A 159 14.54 -6.00 -3.52
C ALA A 159 14.93 -6.72 -2.22
N GLU A 160 14.10 -6.59 -1.16
CA GLU A 160 14.27 -7.33 0.10
C GLU A 160 14.11 -8.85 -0.09
N LEU A 161 13.28 -9.27 -1.04
CA LEU A 161 13.11 -10.67 -1.44
C LEU A 161 14.22 -11.19 -2.37
N GLY A 162 15.19 -10.35 -2.74
CA GLY A 162 16.37 -10.73 -3.52
C GLY A 162 16.35 -10.36 -5.00
N ALA A 163 15.30 -9.68 -5.49
CA ALA A 163 15.28 -9.21 -6.87
C ALA A 163 16.34 -8.13 -7.13
N ASP A 164 16.89 -8.12 -8.35
CA ASP A 164 17.79 -7.08 -8.86
C ASP A 164 16.98 -5.87 -9.32
N VAL A 165 16.66 -4.97 -8.41
CA VAL A 165 15.89 -3.75 -8.71
C VAL A 165 16.82 -2.62 -9.11
N ILE A 166 16.64 -2.10 -10.34
CA ILE A 166 17.41 -0.99 -10.90
C ILE A 166 16.48 0.22 -11.00
N LYS A 167 16.68 1.18 -10.10
CA LYS A 167 15.91 2.44 -10.05
C LYS A 167 16.52 3.45 -11.02
N ILE A 168 15.70 3.91 -11.96
CA ILE A 168 16.08 4.88 -12.99
C ILE A 168 15.75 6.29 -12.51
N GLU A 169 16.72 7.18 -12.58
CA GLU A 169 16.55 8.60 -12.27
C GLU A 169 17.32 9.46 -13.27
N SER A 170 17.05 10.78 -13.27
CA SER A 170 17.84 11.76 -14.02
C SER A 170 18.10 13.00 -13.16
N SER A 171 19.35 13.38 -13.02
CA SER A 171 19.74 14.60 -12.31
C SER A 171 19.22 15.87 -13.00
N LYS A 172 18.88 15.77 -14.29
CA LYS A 172 18.38 16.89 -15.11
C LYS A 172 16.84 16.99 -15.14
N GLY A 173 16.19 16.64 -14.04
CA GLY A 173 14.75 16.83 -13.85
C GLY A 173 13.94 15.55 -13.78
N GLY A 174 14.49 14.49 -13.21
CA GLY A 174 13.83 13.20 -13.00
C GLY A 174 14.31 12.48 -11.73
N MET A 175 14.77 13.22 -10.73
CA MET A 175 15.10 12.66 -9.41
C MET A 175 13.82 12.45 -8.60
N ASP A 176 13.85 11.43 -7.74
CA ASP A 176 12.79 11.19 -6.77
C ASP A 176 12.70 12.38 -5.79
N PRO A 177 11.52 13.02 -5.66
CA PRO A 177 11.35 14.15 -4.74
C PRO A 177 11.70 13.80 -3.28
N PHE A 178 11.59 12.54 -2.87
CA PHE A 178 11.96 12.12 -1.53
C PHE A 178 13.46 12.23 -1.23
N ARG A 179 14.32 12.38 -2.25
CA ARG A 179 15.75 12.67 -2.05
C ARG A 179 15.99 13.99 -1.32
N PHE A 180 15.03 14.93 -1.43
CA PHE A 180 15.14 16.27 -0.82
C PHE A 180 14.23 16.45 0.40
N PHE A 181 13.56 15.39 0.86
CA PHE A 181 12.57 15.52 1.92
C PHE A 181 13.23 15.52 3.31
N GLY A 182 13.32 16.69 3.90
CA GLY A 182 13.73 16.89 5.30
C GLY A 182 15.24 17.01 5.58
N THR A 183 16.11 17.10 4.56
CA THR A 183 17.56 17.04 4.76
C THR A 183 18.42 18.04 4.00
N GLY A 184 17.84 19.07 3.39
CA GLY A 184 18.61 20.11 2.69
C GLY A 184 19.05 19.71 1.28
N GLU A 185 20.29 20.02 0.88
CA GLU A 185 20.74 20.00 -0.51
C GLU A 185 21.33 18.65 -1.00
N ASP A 186 21.81 17.78 -0.09
CA ASP A 186 22.40 16.49 -0.51
C ASP A 186 21.28 15.45 -0.79
N PRO A 187 21.09 15.03 -2.06
CA PRO A 187 20.07 14.07 -2.44
C PRO A 187 20.32 12.65 -1.92
N ASN A 188 21.44 12.42 -1.23
CA ASN A 188 21.87 11.09 -0.80
C ASN A 188 21.79 10.88 0.71
N VAL A 189 21.15 11.80 1.46
CA VAL A 189 21.06 11.71 2.92
C VAL A 189 19.63 11.81 3.45
N SER A 190 18.61 11.79 2.58
CA SER A 190 17.21 11.83 3.02
C SER A 190 16.78 10.52 3.68
N PRO A 191 16.35 10.52 4.96
CA PRO A 191 15.83 9.33 5.63
C PRO A 191 14.61 8.74 4.92
N ARG A 192 13.72 9.58 4.37
CA ARG A 192 12.55 9.13 3.60
C ARG A 192 12.91 8.37 2.35
N PHE A 193 13.88 8.89 1.58
CA PHE A 193 14.36 8.18 0.40
C PHE A 193 14.99 6.84 0.77
N LEU A 194 15.78 6.81 1.85
CA LEU A 194 16.47 5.61 2.31
C LEU A 194 15.50 4.52 2.75
N GLU A 195 14.43 4.88 3.45
CA GLU A 195 13.42 3.95 3.93
C GLU A 195 12.79 3.14 2.77
N PHE A 196 12.49 3.81 1.66
CA PHE A 196 11.76 3.21 0.54
C PHE A 196 12.63 2.77 -0.65
N ASN A 197 13.96 2.88 -0.55
CA ASN A 197 14.86 2.54 -1.67
C ASN A 197 16.06 1.67 -1.30
N ARG A 198 16.12 1.14 -0.08
CA ARG A 198 17.20 0.22 0.32
C ARG A 198 17.25 -1.03 -0.57
N ASN A 199 18.45 -1.60 -0.70
CA ASN A 199 18.77 -2.78 -1.52
C ASN A 199 18.60 -2.61 -3.04
N LYS A 200 18.20 -1.43 -3.53
CA LYS A 200 18.14 -1.13 -4.97
C LYS A 200 19.49 -0.65 -5.51
N ARG A 201 19.66 -0.77 -6.80
CA ARG A 201 20.75 -0.10 -7.54
C ARG A 201 20.25 1.24 -8.07
N SER A 202 21.09 2.26 -8.01
CA SER A 202 20.80 3.57 -8.62
C SER A 202 21.44 3.70 -9.98
N PHE A 203 20.62 3.97 -10.98
CA PHE A 203 21.05 4.18 -12.35
C PHE A 203 20.57 5.56 -12.82
N THR A 204 21.50 6.38 -13.31
CA THR A 204 21.17 7.69 -13.86
C THR A 204 21.42 7.76 -15.35
N VAL A 205 20.49 8.39 -16.07
CA VAL A 205 20.58 8.65 -17.49
C VAL A 205 19.80 9.91 -17.85
N ASN A 206 20.36 10.71 -18.75
CA ASN A 206 19.68 11.89 -19.26
C ASN A 206 18.55 11.51 -20.23
N LEU A 207 17.33 11.43 -19.72
CA LEU A 207 16.13 11.06 -20.50
C LEU A 207 15.79 12.04 -21.63
N LYS A 208 16.33 13.26 -21.58
CA LYS A 208 16.16 14.28 -22.63
C LYS A 208 17.18 14.16 -23.75
N HIS A 209 18.25 13.37 -23.54
CA HIS A 209 19.27 13.18 -24.55
C HIS A 209 18.84 12.13 -25.59
N PRO A 210 19.02 12.36 -26.91
CA PRO A 210 18.60 11.40 -27.94
C PRO A 210 19.14 9.97 -27.76
N LYS A 211 20.35 9.83 -27.23
CA LYS A 211 20.97 8.53 -26.92
C LYS A 211 20.53 7.93 -25.57
N GLY A 212 19.78 8.65 -24.74
CA GLY A 212 19.33 8.16 -23.43
C GLY A 212 18.31 7.04 -23.55
N GLN A 213 17.35 7.17 -24.45
CA GLN A 213 16.33 6.15 -24.71
C GLN A 213 16.90 4.83 -25.22
N PRO A 214 17.82 4.78 -26.22
CA PRO A 214 18.48 3.54 -26.61
C PRO A 214 19.18 2.81 -25.44
N VAL A 215 19.88 3.54 -24.58
CA VAL A 215 20.54 2.95 -23.39
C VAL A 215 19.51 2.29 -22.45
N LEU A 216 18.35 2.93 -22.25
CA LEU A 216 17.25 2.34 -21.48
C LEU A 216 16.66 1.11 -22.16
N HIS A 217 16.47 1.14 -23.47
CA HIS A 217 15.95 -0.01 -24.21
C HIS A 217 16.87 -1.22 -24.08
N ASP A 218 18.20 -1.03 -24.18
CA ASP A 218 19.17 -2.12 -24.00
C ASP A 218 19.15 -2.69 -22.56
N LEU A 219 18.92 -1.84 -21.55
CA LEU A 219 18.73 -2.29 -20.19
C LEU A 219 17.39 -3.04 -20.00
N ILE A 220 16.29 -2.53 -20.55
CA ILE A 220 14.95 -3.14 -20.48
C ILE A 220 14.93 -4.50 -21.17
N ALA A 221 15.69 -4.68 -22.26
CA ALA A 221 15.84 -5.97 -22.93
C ALA A 221 16.41 -7.08 -21.98
N LYS A 222 17.04 -6.68 -20.89
CA LYS A 222 17.59 -7.59 -19.85
C LYS A 222 16.71 -7.70 -18.60
N ALA A 223 15.55 -7.03 -18.57
CA ALA A 223 14.65 -7.02 -17.44
C ALA A 223 13.53 -8.07 -17.56
N ASP A 224 13.02 -8.53 -16.44
CA ASP A 224 11.82 -9.37 -16.36
C ASP A 224 10.55 -8.52 -16.27
N ALA A 225 10.65 -7.37 -15.61
CA ALA A 225 9.54 -6.45 -15.47
C ALA A 225 9.99 -4.99 -15.52
N VAL A 226 9.07 -4.12 -15.96
CA VAL A 226 9.18 -2.66 -15.88
C VAL A 226 8.03 -2.14 -15.04
N LEU A 227 8.34 -1.23 -14.12
CA LEU A 227 7.37 -0.58 -13.24
C LEU A 227 7.46 0.93 -13.37
N ASP A 228 6.31 1.60 -13.36
CA ASP A 228 6.20 3.05 -13.11
C ASP A 228 4.98 3.41 -12.27
N ASN A 229 5.06 4.53 -11.54
CA ASN A 229 3.94 5.18 -10.88
C ASN A 229 3.80 6.66 -11.28
N TYR A 230 4.25 7.00 -12.47
CA TYR A 230 4.12 8.33 -13.05
C TYR A 230 2.68 8.63 -13.50
N SER A 231 2.42 9.91 -13.76
CA SER A 231 1.23 10.32 -14.50
C SER A 231 1.24 9.70 -15.89
N VAL A 232 0.05 9.39 -16.42
CA VAL A 232 -0.12 8.56 -17.63
C VAL A 232 0.70 9.05 -18.82
N ASP A 233 0.67 10.35 -19.10
CA ASP A 233 1.32 10.97 -20.25
C ASP A 233 2.86 11.10 -20.13
N VAL A 234 3.42 10.99 -18.94
CA VAL A 234 4.87 11.08 -18.72
C VAL A 234 5.58 9.91 -19.38
N VAL A 235 5.10 8.70 -19.17
CA VAL A 235 5.72 7.47 -19.68
C VAL A 235 5.70 7.43 -21.20
N GLU A 236 4.59 7.86 -21.82
CA GLU A 236 4.46 7.96 -23.27
C GLU A 236 5.48 8.95 -23.86
N ARG A 237 5.63 10.13 -23.21
CA ARG A 237 6.56 11.18 -23.67
C ARG A 237 8.02 10.76 -23.62
N ILE A 238 8.39 9.90 -22.66
CA ILE A 238 9.77 9.41 -22.55
C ILE A 238 10.01 8.12 -23.35
N GLY A 239 9.03 7.67 -24.14
CA GLY A 239 9.15 6.54 -25.05
C GLY A 239 9.17 5.18 -24.36
N LEU A 240 8.49 5.05 -23.21
CA LEU A 240 8.40 3.84 -22.41
C LEU A 240 6.95 3.31 -22.30
N GLY A 241 6.07 3.70 -23.24
CA GLY A 241 4.74 3.11 -23.37
C GLY A 241 4.84 1.60 -23.66
N TYR A 242 3.81 0.84 -23.27
CA TYR A 242 3.84 -0.63 -23.40
C TYR A 242 4.12 -1.11 -24.82
N ASP A 243 3.57 -0.45 -25.84
CA ASP A 243 3.81 -0.80 -27.24
C ASP A 243 5.29 -0.62 -27.65
N GLN A 244 5.99 0.36 -27.07
CA GLN A 244 7.42 0.54 -27.29
C GLN A 244 8.21 -0.52 -26.54
N LEU A 245 7.83 -0.82 -25.28
CA LEU A 245 8.48 -1.86 -24.51
C LEU A 245 8.36 -3.24 -25.16
N CYS A 246 7.21 -3.59 -25.73
CA CYS A 246 7.00 -4.84 -26.46
C CYS A 246 7.90 -4.98 -27.71
N LYS A 247 8.27 -3.86 -28.37
CA LYS A 247 9.24 -3.89 -29.48
C LYS A 247 10.65 -4.25 -29.01
N VAL A 248 11.00 -3.85 -27.79
CA VAL A 248 12.29 -4.14 -27.17
C VAL A 248 12.33 -5.56 -26.59
N LYS A 249 11.25 -5.93 -25.88
CA LYS A 249 11.10 -7.21 -25.22
C LYS A 249 9.63 -7.66 -25.26
N PRO A 250 9.27 -8.55 -26.22
CA PRO A 250 7.88 -8.94 -26.45
C PRO A 250 7.20 -9.64 -25.27
N ASP A 251 7.96 -10.26 -24.37
CA ASP A 251 7.47 -10.95 -23.18
C ASP A 251 7.63 -10.12 -21.90
N ILE A 252 7.81 -8.80 -22.00
CA ILE A 252 7.98 -7.95 -20.83
C ILE A 252 6.69 -7.91 -19.97
N VAL A 253 6.85 -7.95 -18.66
CA VAL A 253 5.78 -7.63 -17.71
C VAL A 253 5.88 -6.14 -17.40
N ASN A 254 4.84 -5.38 -17.73
CA ASN A 254 4.79 -3.94 -17.46
C ASN A 254 3.67 -3.62 -16.49
N LEU A 255 4.03 -3.12 -15.32
CA LEU A 255 3.08 -2.63 -14.33
C LEU A 255 3.09 -1.11 -14.30
N ARG A 256 1.94 -0.51 -14.57
CA ARG A 256 1.70 0.92 -14.37
C ARG A 256 0.75 1.13 -13.20
N MET A 257 1.09 2.05 -12.27
CA MET A 257 0.31 2.27 -11.06
C MET A 257 0.08 3.77 -10.76
N PRO A 258 -0.54 4.51 -11.69
CA PRO A 258 -0.94 5.90 -11.43
C PRO A 258 -2.09 5.96 -10.42
N GLY A 259 -2.34 7.12 -9.84
CA GLY A 259 -3.34 7.29 -8.80
C GLY A 259 -4.75 6.84 -9.18
N LEU A 260 -5.22 7.21 -10.38
CA LEU A 260 -6.57 6.88 -10.87
C LEU A 260 -6.59 5.84 -12.01
N GLY A 261 -5.45 5.20 -12.30
CA GLY A 261 -5.33 4.22 -13.39
C GLY A 261 -5.03 4.85 -14.74
N THR A 262 -4.75 4.00 -15.74
CA THR A 262 -4.32 4.44 -17.08
C THR A 262 -5.47 4.74 -18.04
N THR A 263 -6.70 4.40 -17.67
CA THR A 263 -7.91 4.59 -18.49
C THR A 263 -8.96 5.42 -17.74
N GLY A 264 -10.04 5.79 -18.43
CA GLY A 264 -11.14 6.59 -17.88
C GLY A 264 -10.91 8.11 -17.95
N PRO A 265 -11.97 8.93 -17.73
CA PRO A 265 -11.93 10.37 -17.97
C PRO A 265 -10.96 11.13 -17.06
N LYS A 266 -10.74 10.67 -15.83
CA LYS A 266 -9.86 11.33 -14.85
C LYS A 266 -8.43 10.74 -14.80
N ARG A 267 -8.02 9.93 -15.79
CA ARG A 267 -6.69 9.30 -15.81
C ARG A 267 -5.51 10.28 -15.75
N TYR A 268 -5.72 11.53 -16.15
CA TYR A 268 -4.70 12.59 -16.13
C TYR A 268 -4.66 13.41 -14.83
N PHE A 269 -5.55 13.15 -13.89
CA PHE A 269 -5.56 13.87 -12.63
C PHE A 269 -4.29 13.61 -11.85
N SER A 270 -3.66 14.69 -11.41
CA SER A 270 -2.55 14.62 -10.46
C SER A 270 -3.08 14.26 -9.08
N THR A 271 -2.48 13.26 -8.45
CA THR A 271 -2.90 12.78 -7.13
C THR A 271 -1.70 12.44 -6.25
N VAL A 272 -1.92 12.53 -4.95
CA VAL A 272 -1.05 12.00 -3.90
C VAL A 272 -1.90 11.18 -2.91
N GLY A 273 -1.30 10.40 -2.03
CA GLY A 273 -2.02 9.45 -1.17
C GLY A 273 -3.24 10.03 -0.45
N VAL A 274 -3.15 11.24 0.11
CA VAL A 274 -4.28 11.90 0.79
C VAL A 274 -5.43 12.26 -0.15
N ASN A 275 -5.14 12.61 -1.41
CA ASN A 275 -6.19 12.82 -2.41
C ASN A 275 -6.90 11.51 -2.74
N ILE A 276 -6.16 10.42 -2.84
CA ILE A 276 -6.72 9.10 -3.14
C ILE A 276 -7.62 8.63 -2.00
N THR A 277 -7.21 8.81 -0.73
CA THR A 277 -8.07 8.53 0.43
C THR A 277 -9.38 9.31 0.39
N ALA A 278 -9.31 10.58 0.03
CA ALA A 278 -10.49 11.46 -0.10
C ALA A 278 -11.40 11.01 -1.25
N PHE A 279 -10.83 10.73 -2.42
CA PHE A 279 -11.58 10.31 -3.60
C PHE A 279 -12.34 9.00 -3.41
N THR A 280 -11.76 8.04 -2.67
CA THR A 280 -12.34 6.69 -2.47
C THR A 280 -13.44 6.61 -1.42
N GLY A 281 -13.67 7.66 -0.63
CA GLY A 281 -14.60 7.64 0.50
C GLY A 281 -13.97 7.18 1.82
N LEU A 282 -12.69 6.78 1.83
CA LEU A 282 -12.01 6.36 3.05
C LEU A 282 -11.86 7.52 4.05
N THR A 283 -11.56 8.75 3.58
CA THR A 283 -11.52 9.95 4.43
C THR A 283 -12.87 10.21 5.10
N TYR A 284 -13.98 10.02 4.39
CA TYR A 284 -15.32 10.16 4.96
C TYR A 284 -15.59 9.14 6.07
N LEU A 285 -15.29 7.87 5.82
CA LEU A 285 -15.50 6.78 6.79
C LEU A 285 -14.56 6.87 7.99
N TRP A 286 -13.34 7.38 7.79
CA TRP A 286 -12.35 7.54 8.85
C TRP A 286 -12.63 8.78 9.68
N ASN A 287 -13.75 8.76 10.37
CA ASN A 287 -14.24 9.90 11.12
C ASN A 287 -15.01 9.44 12.36
N HIS A 288 -15.28 10.37 13.26
CA HIS A 288 -16.13 10.12 14.43
C HIS A 288 -17.60 10.41 14.12
N PRO A 289 -18.56 9.76 14.81
CA PRO A 289 -19.97 10.07 14.69
C PRO A 289 -20.24 11.56 14.94
N GLY A 290 -21.02 12.17 14.04
CA GLY A 290 -21.39 13.58 14.15
C GLY A 290 -20.31 14.59 13.73
N VAL A 291 -19.10 14.16 13.41
CA VAL A 291 -18.06 15.03 12.85
C VAL A 291 -18.10 14.93 11.33
N THR A 292 -18.77 15.87 10.70
CA THR A 292 -19.00 15.84 9.25
C THR A 292 -18.33 16.98 8.49
N ASN A 293 -17.86 18.02 9.19
CA ASN A 293 -17.25 19.18 8.55
C ASN A 293 -16.23 19.87 9.49
N PRO A 294 -14.95 19.93 9.14
CA PRO A 294 -14.32 19.20 8.05
C PRO A 294 -14.12 17.71 8.39
N PRO A 295 -14.11 16.80 7.41
CA PRO A 295 -13.77 15.41 7.66
C PRO A 295 -12.31 15.31 8.08
N ILE A 296 -12.05 14.58 9.18
CA ILE A 296 -10.68 14.46 9.74
C ILE A 296 -9.82 13.58 8.84
N GLY A 297 -10.32 12.39 8.51
CA GLY A 297 -9.59 11.40 7.73
C GLY A 297 -8.33 10.88 8.43
N SER A 298 -7.57 10.07 7.74
CA SER A 298 -6.26 9.59 8.20
C SER A 298 -5.13 10.43 7.63
N GLN A 299 -4.15 10.75 8.46
CA GLN A 299 -2.89 11.37 8.04
C GLN A 299 -1.92 10.37 7.40
N THR A 300 -2.16 9.07 7.58
CA THR A 300 -1.37 8.01 6.97
C THR A 300 -1.79 7.82 5.52
N VAL A 301 -0.81 7.78 4.62
CA VAL A 301 -1.03 7.59 3.19
C VAL A 301 -1.24 6.10 2.86
N PHE A 302 -2.32 5.51 3.39
CA PHE A 302 -2.69 4.09 3.16
C PHE A 302 -2.68 3.67 1.69
N PRO A 303 -3.15 4.51 0.73
CA PRO A 303 -3.12 4.17 -0.68
C PRO A 303 -1.77 3.71 -1.17
N ASP A 304 -0.73 4.41 -0.78
CA ASP A 304 0.64 4.13 -1.20
C ASP A 304 1.13 2.77 -0.68
N TYR A 305 0.89 2.47 0.60
CA TYR A 305 1.31 1.20 1.19
C TYR A 305 0.56 0.00 0.62
N VAL A 306 -0.77 0.12 0.47
CA VAL A 306 -1.59 -0.96 -0.09
C VAL A 306 -1.21 -1.21 -1.55
N SER A 307 -1.08 -0.15 -2.33
CA SER A 307 -0.66 -0.24 -3.74
C SER A 307 0.75 -0.81 -3.87
N GLY A 308 1.67 -0.46 -2.97
CA GLY A 308 3.03 -1.00 -2.95
C GLY A 308 3.06 -2.51 -2.65
N VAL A 309 2.26 -2.99 -1.69
CA VAL A 309 2.13 -4.45 -1.43
C VAL A 309 1.55 -5.16 -2.65
N LEU A 310 0.47 -4.62 -3.23
CA LEU A 310 -0.14 -5.17 -4.45
C LEU A 310 0.84 -5.14 -5.63
N CYS A 311 1.63 -4.09 -5.79
CA CYS A 311 2.70 -4.00 -6.78
C CYS A 311 3.64 -5.22 -6.71
N ALA A 312 4.14 -5.55 -5.53
CA ALA A 312 5.04 -6.69 -5.35
C ALA A 312 4.34 -8.01 -5.73
N ILE A 313 3.10 -8.22 -5.27
CA ILE A 313 2.31 -9.41 -5.61
C ILE A 313 2.07 -9.52 -7.11
N ILE A 314 1.68 -8.41 -7.75
CA ILE A 314 1.35 -8.35 -9.18
C ILE A 314 2.59 -8.61 -10.04
N ILE A 315 3.74 -8.01 -9.72
CA ILE A 315 4.99 -8.26 -10.46
C ILE A 315 5.39 -9.73 -10.37
N ILE A 316 5.39 -10.33 -9.17
CA ILE A 316 5.71 -11.75 -9.00
C ILE A 316 4.72 -12.63 -9.80
N SER A 317 3.41 -12.35 -9.69
CA SER A 317 2.37 -13.09 -10.41
C SER A 317 2.49 -12.92 -11.92
N GLY A 318 2.79 -11.72 -12.41
CA GLY A 318 2.99 -11.40 -13.82
C GLY A 318 4.19 -12.15 -14.41
N VAL A 319 5.31 -12.19 -13.68
CA VAL A 319 6.51 -12.94 -14.12
C VAL A 319 6.21 -14.45 -14.14
N LEU A 320 5.54 -14.98 -13.13
CA LEU A 320 5.11 -16.37 -13.11
C LEU A 320 4.15 -16.71 -14.28
N TYR A 321 3.24 -15.81 -14.60
CA TYR A 321 2.35 -15.93 -15.75
C TYR A 321 3.14 -15.94 -17.06
N ARG A 322 4.04 -14.99 -17.25
CA ARG A 322 4.93 -14.90 -18.41
C ARG A 322 5.71 -16.19 -18.62
N ASP A 323 6.30 -16.72 -17.55
CA ASP A 323 7.13 -17.94 -17.63
C ASP A 323 6.32 -19.17 -18.04
N ARG A 324 5.05 -19.23 -17.62
CA ARG A 324 4.12 -20.33 -17.99
C ARG A 324 3.55 -20.17 -19.40
N GLN A 325 3.14 -18.96 -19.76
CA GLN A 325 2.44 -18.69 -21.02
C GLN A 325 3.36 -18.23 -22.15
N ARG A 326 4.62 -17.90 -21.83
CA ARG A 326 5.60 -17.30 -22.76
C ARG A 326 5.09 -15.99 -23.39
N LYS A 327 4.30 -15.24 -22.64
CA LYS A 327 3.66 -13.99 -23.04
C LYS A 327 3.81 -12.95 -21.96
N GLY A 328 4.25 -11.74 -22.30
CA GLY A 328 4.25 -10.58 -21.41
C GLY A 328 2.83 -10.16 -21.01
N ALA A 329 2.74 -9.15 -20.15
CA ALA A 329 1.46 -8.59 -19.75
C ALA A 329 1.58 -7.09 -19.48
N PHE A 330 0.58 -6.33 -19.89
CA PHE A 330 0.36 -4.97 -19.43
C PHE A 330 -0.62 -4.96 -18.26
N ILE A 331 -0.21 -4.41 -17.14
CA ILE A 331 -1.03 -4.40 -15.93
C ILE A 331 -1.23 -2.95 -15.47
N ASP A 332 -2.50 -2.54 -15.37
CA ASP A 332 -2.94 -1.23 -14.89
C ASP A 332 -3.50 -1.37 -13.46
N LEU A 333 -2.74 -0.93 -12.47
CA LEU A 333 -3.15 -0.86 -11.07
C LEU A 333 -3.52 0.57 -10.71
N ALA A 334 -4.81 0.87 -10.56
CA ALA A 334 -5.23 2.16 -10.04
C ALA A 334 -5.10 2.18 -8.50
N GLN A 335 -4.29 3.10 -7.95
CA GLN A 335 -4.14 3.20 -6.49
C GLN A 335 -5.47 3.51 -5.79
N SER A 336 -6.37 4.26 -6.44
CA SER A 336 -7.72 4.53 -5.95
C SER A 336 -8.56 3.26 -5.84
N GLU A 337 -8.50 2.38 -6.84
CA GLU A 337 -9.22 1.09 -6.80
C GLU A 337 -8.63 0.16 -5.72
N ALA A 338 -7.31 0.14 -5.56
CA ALA A 338 -6.64 -0.60 -4.50
C ALA A 338 -7.09 -0.12 -3.10
N THR A 339 -7.20 1.19 -2.92
CA THR A 339 -7.67 1.78 -1.66
C THR A 339 -9.17 1.50 -1.43
N ALA A 340 -9.99 1.68 -2.45
CA ALA A 340 -11.43 1.42 -2.37
C ALA A 340 -11.74 -0.06 -2.11
N PHE A 341 -10.89 -0.97 -2.57
CA PHE A 341 -11.02 -2.40 -2.27
C PHE A 341 -10.95 -2.70 -0.77
N MET A 342 -10.22 -1.90 0.01
CA MET A 342 -10.13 -2.04 1.48
C MET A 342 -11.47 -1.73 2.18
N ILE A 343 -12.27 -0.83 1.62
CA ILE A 343 -13.58 -0.46 2.15
C ILE A 343 -14.72 -1.15 1.40
N GLY A 344 -14.43 -2.30 0.79
CA GLY A 344 -15.37 -3.08 -0.01
C GLY A 344 -16.73 -3.32 0.66
N PRO A 345 -16.81 -3.74 1.94
CA PRO A 345 -18.09 -3.90 2.64
C PRO A 345 -18.94 -2.62 2.66
N SER A 346 -18.33 -1.46 2.93
CA SER A 346 -19.04 -0.18 2.94
C SER A 346 -19.52 0.26 1.56
N LEU A 347 -18.76 -0.05 0.50
CA LEU A 347 -19.17 0.18 -0.88
C LEU A 347 -20.35 -0.72 -1.27
N MET A 348 -20.34 -1.98 -0.85
CA MET A 348 -21.43 -2.92 -1.08
C MET A 348 -22.68 -2.52 -0.33
N GLU A 349 -22.56 -2.11 0.93
CA GLU A 349 -23.66 -1.62 1.75
C GLU A 349 -24.31 -0.38 1.11
N ALA A 350 -23.51 0.61 0.73
CA ALA A 350 -23.97 1.79 0.03
C ALA A 350 -24.69 1.45 -1.29
N ALA A 351 -24.10 0.54 -2.07
CA ALA A 351 -24.68 0.15 -3.36
C ALA A 351 -25.99 -0.65 -3.21
N ALA A 352 -26.13 -1.46 -2.16
CA ALA A 352 -27.32 -2.28 -1.91
C ALA A 352 -28.46 -1.48 -1.25
N SER A 353 -28.14 -0.64 -0.25
CA SER A 353 -29.14 0.13 0.50
C SER A 353 -29.55 1.44 -0.18
N GLY A 354 -28.68 1.99 -1.04
CA GLY A 354 -28.85 3.35 -1.57
C GLY A 354 -28.52 4.46 -0.56
N ILE A 355 -27.95 4.11 0.60
CA ILE A 355 -27.64 5.02 1.72
C ILE A 355 -26.14 4.90 2.04
N ASP A 356 -25.47 6.03 2.24
CA ASP A 356 -24.09 6.02 2.67
C ASP A 356 -23.95 5.51 4.12
N PRO A 357 -23.06 4.54 4.40
CA PRO A 357 -22.73 4.15 5.76
C PRO A 357 -22.15 5.35 6.51
N GLN A 358 -22.59 5.55 7.74
CA GLN A 358 -22.11 6.67 8.57
C GLN A 358 -20.80 6.29 9.26
N PRO A 359 -19.90 7.28 9.49
CA PRO A 359 -18.73 7.06 10.33
C PRO A 359 -19.13 6.62 11.73
N ILE A 360 -18.51 5.56 12.23
CA ILE A 360 -18.77 4.98 13.56
C ILE A 360 -17.62 5.15 14.54
N GLY A 361 -16.55 5.85 14.14
CA GLY A 361 -15.32 5.99 14.95
C GLY A 361 -14.69 4.64 15.24
N ASN A 362 -14.34 4.41 16.50
CA ASN A 362 -13.77 3.14 16.95
C ASN A 362 -14.83 2.09 17.32
N ALA A 363 -16.11 2.40 17.20
CA ALA A 363 -17.18 1.48 17.57
C ALA A 363 -17.30 0.29 16.61
N SER A 364 -17.83 -0.81 17.11
CA SER A 364 -18.21 -1.97 16.31
C SER A 364 -19.73 -2.18 16.40
N PRO A 365 -20.41 -2.59 15.32
CA PRO A 365 -21.82 -2.98 15.39
C PRO A 365 -22.02 -4.34 16.07
N ALA A 366 -20.95 -5.14 16.22
CA ALA A 366 -21.02 -6.52 16.69
C ALA A 366 -20.26 -6.77 18.00
N ALA A 367 -19.61 -5.76 18.59
CA ALA A 367 -18.82 -5.91 19.81
C ALA A 367 -18.90 -4.67 20.71
N VAL A 368 -19.09 -4.87 22.01
CA VAL A 368 -19.05 -3.84 23.03
C VAL A 368 -18.53 -4.44 24.35
N PRO A 369 -17.51 -3.79 24.98
CA PRO A 369 -16.79 -2.63 24.48
C PRO A 369 -15.97 -2.92 23.23
N HIS A 370 -15.77 -1.89 22.43
CA HIS A 370 -14.83 -1.87 21.30
C HIS A 370 -14.49 -0.40 21.05
N ASP A 371 -13.44 0.10 21.69
CA ASP A 371 -13.09 1.51 21.62
C ASP A 371 -11.64 1.76 22.08
N CYS A 372 -11.22 3.01 22.00
CA CYS A 372 -9.94 3.52 22.46
C CYS A 372 -10.15 4.35 23.74
N TYR A 373 -9.44 4.02 24.80
CA TYR A 373 -9.65 4.59 26.13
C TYR A 373 -8.42 5.35 26.63
N PRO A 374 -8.60 6.54 27.24
CA PRO A 374 -7.49 7.33 27.76
C PRO A 374 -6.85 6.62 28.96
N CYS A 375 -5.52 6.66 29.01
CA CYS A 375 -4.73 6.15 30.12
C CYS A 375 -3.98 7.27 30.83
N LYS A 376 -3.21 6.94 31.86
CA LYS A 376 -2.39 7.89 32.62
C LYS A 376 -1.28 8.46 31.72
N GLY A 377 -1.11 9.77 31.72
CA GLY A 377 -0.12 10.50 30.93
C GLY A 377 -0.78 11.41 29.91
N ASP A 378 0.04 12.12 29.13
CA ASP A 378 -0.39 12.96 28.04
C ASP A 378 -0.45 12.12 26.76
N ASP A 379 -1.57 12.17 26.05
CA ASP A 379 -1.83 11.43 24.80
C ASP A 379 -1.51 9.91 24.87
N ARG A 380 -1.89 9.28 26.01
CA ARG A 380 -1.69 7.84 26.25
C ARG A 380 -3.03 7.10 26.19
N TRP A 381 -3.10 6.03 25.40
CA TRP A 381 -4.33 5.34 25.07
C TRP A 381 -4.15 3.83 25.04
N CYS A 382 -5.22 3.10 25.39
CA CYS A 382 -5.33 1.66 25.24
C CYS A 382 -6.62 1.30 24.49
N VAL A 383 -6.52 0.47 23.46
CA VAL A 383 -7.69 -0.11 22.79
C VAL A 383 -8.13 -1.36 23.53
N ILE A 384 -9.45 -1.53 23.71
CA ILE A 384 -10.05 -2.67 24.39
C ILE A 384 -11.25 -3.15 23.60
N ALA A 385 -11.33 -4.47 23.35
CA ALA A 385 -12.46 -5.10 22.69
C ALA A 385 -12.95 -6.32 23.47
N ALA A 386 -14.28 -6.53 23.49
CA ALA A 386 -14.89 -7.76 23.96
C ALA A 386 -15.90 -8.26 22.91
N GLU A 387 -15.50 -9.25 22.15
CA GLU A 387 -16.25 -9.79 20.99
C GLU A 387 -17.21 -10.94 21.38
N ASN A 388 -17.07 -11.46 22.59
CA ASN A 388 -17.88 -12.57 23.09
C ASN A 388 -18.06 -12.50 24.60
N GLU A 389 -18.99 -13.29 25.13
CA GLU A 389 -19.39 -13.28 26.53
C GLU A 389 -18.26 -13.71 27.49
N ARG A 390 -17.33 -14.56 27.06
CA ARG A 390 -16.18 -14.95 27.89
C ARG A 390 -15.25 -13.75 28.14
N GLN A 391 -14.95 -12.99 27.09
CA GLN A 391 -14.11 -11.79 27.16
C GLN A 391 -14.81 -10.69 27.97
N TRP A 392 -16.11 -10.51 27.78
CA TRP A 392 -16.89 -9.57 28.59
C TRP A 392 -16.87 -9.93 30.06
N THR A 393 -17.15 -11.18 30.43
CA THR A 393 -17.14 -11.64 31.84
C THR A 393 -15.79 -11.40 32.48
N ALA A 394 -14.69 -11.68 31.77
CA ALA A 394 -13.34 -11.43 32.27
C ALA A 394 -13.09 -9.93 32.51
N LEU A 395 -13.47 -9.07 31.57
CA LEU A 395 -13.35 -7.62 31.71
C LEU A 395 -14.22 -7.09 32.86
N ALA A 396 -15.49 -7.50 32.93
CA ALA A 396 -16.42 -7.05 33.94
C ALA A 396 -15.93 -7.38 35.38
N ASN A 397 -15.34 -8.56 35.58
CA ASN A 397 -14.73 -8.95 36.84
C ASN A 397 -13.52 -8.06 37.22
N ILE A 398 -12.74 -7.64 36.23
CA ILE A 398 -11.61 -6.70 36.42
C ILE A 398 -12.11 -5.30 36.79
N LEU A 399 -13.20 -4.86 36.17
CA LEU A 399 -13.84 -3.56 36.46
C LEU A 399 -14.52 -3.55 37.83
N GLY A 400 -14.91 -4.71 38.35
CA GLY A 400 -15.48 -4.89 39.69
C GLY A 400 -16.88 -5.52 39.68
N SER A 401 -17.26 -6.11 40.82
CA SER A 401 -18.50 -6.88 40.96
C SER A 401 -19.77 -6.08 40.65
N ALA A 402 -19.78 -4.79 40.94
CA ALA A 402 -20.92 -3.91 40.61
C ALA A 402 -21.20 -3.86 39.07
N ILE A 403 -20.14 -3.88 38.29
CA ILE A 403 -20.27 -3.87 36.81
C ILE A 403 -20.63 -5.26 36.29
N ALA A 404 -20.04 -6.31 36.90
CA ALA A 404 -20.31 -7.70 36.51
C ALA A 404 -21.77 -8.12 36.79
N GLN A 405 -22.45 -7.45 37.73
CA GLN A 405 -23.85 -7.71 38.08
C GLN A 405 -24.83 -6.71 37.54
N ASP A 406 -24.38 -5.70 36.81
CA ASP A 406 -25.25 -4.65 36.26
C ASP A 406 -26.07 -5.18 35.09
N ALA A 407 -27.42 -5.12 35.25
CA ALA A 407 -28.34 -5.62 34.25
C ALA A 407 -28.21 -4.92 32.88
N ARG A 408 -27.76 -3.66 32.85
CA ARG A 408 -27.52 -2.89 31.61
C ARG A 408 -26.42 -3.45 30.74
N PHE A 409 -25.58 -4.34 31.27
CA PHE A 409 -24.42 -4.88 30.55
C PHE A 409 -24.46 -6.41 30.44
N LYS A 410 -25.62 -7.03 30.75
CA LYS A 410 -25.75 -8.48 30.85
C LYS A 410 -25.56 -9.19 29.53
N THR A 411 -26.19 -8.73 28.47
CA THR A 411 -26.08 -9.30 27.12
C THR A 411 -25.36 -8.37 26.17
N MET A 412 -24.94 -8.87 25.03
CA MET A 412 -24.35 -8.01 23.99
C MET A 412 -25.34 -6.93 23.52
N SER A 413 -26.62 -7.26 23.40
CA SER A 413 -27.65 -6.31 23.04
C SER A 413 -27.78 -5.17 24.05
N ASP A 414 -27.79 -5.53 25.36
CA ASP A 414 -27.88 -4.52 26.43
C ASP A 414 -26.64 -3.61 26.42
N ARG A 415 -25.46 -4.18 26.18
CA ARG A 415 -24.21 -3.41 26.06
C ARG A 415 -24.19 -2.50 24.84
N LEU A 416 -24.76 -2.93 23.71
CA LEU A 416 -24.90 -2.09 22.50
C LEU A 416 -25.79 -0.87 22.79
N GLU A 417 -26.90 -1.07 23.51
CA GLU A 417 -27.82 0.00 23.90
C GLU A 417 -27.17 0.98 24.90
N HIS A 418 -26.42 0.45 25.88
CA HIS A 418 -25.76 1.24 26.92
C HIS A 418 -24.27 1.50 26.65
N ARG A 419 -23.83 1.48 25.39
CA ARG A 419 -22.42 1.63 24.97
C ARG A 419 -21.75 2.86 25.56
N ALA A 420 -22.41 4.01 25.49
CA ALA A 420 -21.82 5.27 25.98
C ALA A 420 -21.54 5.24 27.48
N GLU A 421 -22.46 4.66 28.27
CA GLU A 421 -22.30 4.52 29.70
C GLU A 421 -21.15 3.56 30.05
N LEU A 422 -21.08 2.42 29.37
CA LEU A 422 -20.01 1.44 29.57
C LEU A 422 -18.64 2.02 29.19
N ASN A 423 -18.54 2.72 28.05
CA ASN A 423 -17.32 3.38 27.63
C ASN A 423 -16.87 4.45 28.66
N ALA A 424 -17.80 5.20 29.24
CA ALA A 424 -17.50 6.16 30.30
C ALA A 424 -16.98 5.49 31.58
N ILE A 425 -17.50 4.32 31.94
CA ILE A 425 -17.00 3.52 33.06
C ILE A 425 -15.58 3.04 32.81
N ILE A 426 -15.32 2.45 31.65
CA ILE A 426 -13.99 1.95 31.27
C ILE A 426 -12.99 3.10 31.21
N SER A 427 -13.35 4.23 30.60
CA SER A 427 -12.51 5.43 30.54
C SER A 427 -12.08 5.93 31.93
N ARG A 428 -13.01 5.93 32.90
CA ARG A 428 -12.66 6.30 34.28
C ARG A 428 -11.69 5.32 34.92
N TRP A 429 -11.87 4.03 34.63
CA TRP A 429 -11.01 2.98 35.15
C TRP A 429 -9.60 3.04 34.56
N THR A 430 -9.46 3.25 33.23
CA THR A 430 -8.16 3.29 32.54
C THR A 430 -7.37 4.57 32.82
N LYS A 431 -8.05 5.74 32.96
CA LYS A 431 -7.44 7.08 33.01
C LYS A 431 -6.37 7.25 34.10
N SER A 432 -6.45 6.49 35.18
CA SER A 432 -5.49 6.55 36.28
C SER A 432 -4.37 5.51 36.18
N GLN A 433 -4.39 4.65 35.16
CA GLN A 433 -3.49 3.50 35.03
C GLN A 433 -2.55 3.66 33.83
N ASP A 434 -1.37 3.07 33.90
CA ASP A 434 -0.44 2.99 32.77
C ASP A 434 -1.03 2.13 31.65
N ALA A 435 -0.83 2.53 30.38
CA ALA A 435 -1.43 1.85 29.24
C ALA A 435 -0.89 0.41 29.06
N PHE A 436 0.39 0.17 29.33
CA PHE A 436 0.98 -1.16 29.24
C PHE A 436 0.51 -2.07 30.39
N ASP A 437 0.30 -1.52 31.59
CA ASP A 437 -0.27 -2.27 32.72
C ASP A 437 -1.72 -2.68 32.43
N VAL A 438 -2.54 -1.76 31.87
CA VAL A 438 -3.91 -2.06 31.42
C VAL A 438 -3.90 -3.17 30.38
N MET A 439 -3.09 -3.04 29.34
CA MET A 439 -2.95 -4.05 28.28
C MET A 439 -2.55 -5.42 28.89
N SER A 440 -1.50 -5.46 29.67
CA SER A 440 -0.97 -6.71 30.23
C SER A 440 -1.99 -7.42 31.11
N ARG A 441 -2.67 -6.67 31.98
CA ARG A 441 -3.71 -7.21 32.89
C ARG A 441 -4.89 -7.78 32.12
N LEU A 442 -5.34 -7.09 31.06
CA LEU A 442 -6.46 -7.53 30.24
C LEU A 442 -6.11 -8.75 29.39
N GLN A 443 -4.95 -8.74 28.74
CA GLN A 443 -4.48 -9.88 27.93
C GLN A 443 -4.29 -11.15 28.77
N GLN A 444 -3.76 -11.04 30.00
CA GLN A 444 -3.65 -12.18 30.94
C GLN A 444 -5.00 -12.79 31.29
N ALA A 445 -6.06 -11.98 31.30
CA ALA A 445 -7.44 -12.44 31.51
C ALA A 445 -8.13 -12.92 30.21
N GLY A 446 -7.44 -12.87 29.07
CA GLY A 446 -7.99 -13.27 27.78
C GLY A 446 -8.89 -12.23 27.12
N VAL A 447 -8.77 -10.95 27.53
CA VAL A 447 -9.45 -9.81 26.90
C VAL A 447 -8.52 -9.15 25.90
N PRO A 448 -8.90 -8.99 24.63
CA PRO A 448 -8.13 -8.24 23.63
C PRO A 448 -7.92 -6.79 24.08
N ALA A 449 -6.68 -6.41 24.21
CA ALA A 449 -6.26 -5.05 24.53
C ALA A 449 -4.90 -4.74 23.92
N GLY A 450 -4.65 -3.47 23.59
CA GLY A 450 -3.40 -3.02 23.00
C GLY A 450 -3.13 -1.55 23.28
N VAL A 451 -1.86 -1.20 23.51
CA VAL A 451 -1.45 0.20 23.66
C VAL A 451 -1.40 0.88 22.31
N VAL A 452 -1.90 2.11 22.22
CA VAL A 452 -1.64 2.98 21.07
C VAL A 452 -0.20 3.49 21.22
N GLN A 453 0.71 2.84 20.52
CA GLN A 453 2.15 3.05 20.68
C GLN A 453 2.65 4.26 19.90
N THR A 454 3.52 5.04 20.50
CA THR A 454 4.30 6.07 19.83
C THR A 454 5.46 5.46 19.04
N GLY A 455 6.16 6.27 18.23
CA GLY A 455 7.39 5.82 17.55
C GLY A 455 8.48 5.36 18.54
N GLU A 456 8.57 6.00 19.69
CA GLU A 456 9.50 5.62 20.76
C GLU A 456 9.11 4.26 21.37
N ASP A 457 7.82 4.05 21.67
CA ASP A 457 7.32 2.76 22.16
C ASP A 457 7.64 1.63 21.18
N LEU A 458 7.37 1.83 19.87
CA LEU A 458 7.66 0.84 18.83
C LEU A 458 9.14 0.49 18.72
N THR A 459 10.03 1.49 18.81
CA THR A 459 11.48 1.22 18.76
C THR A 459 11.99 0.48 19.99
N ASN A 460 11.26 0.57 21.11
CA ASN A 460 11.59 -0.08 22.37
C ASN A 460 10.77 -1.35 22.64
N ASP A 461 9.79 -1.67 21.79
CA ASP A 461 8.92 -2.82 21.97
C ASP A 461 9.71 -4.14 22.03
N PRO A 462 9.55 -4.93 23.11
CA PRO A 462 10.32 -6.17 23.30
C PRO A 462 9.99 -7.23 22.26
N GLN A 463 8.75 -7.30 21.76
CA GLN A 463 8.35 -8.25 20.72
C GLN A 463 8.99 -7.90 19.37
N LEU A 464 9.00 -6.63 19.00
CA LEU A 464 9.63 -6.18 17.76
C LEU A 464 11.14 -6.39 17.79
N LYS A 465 11.78 -6.15 18.94
CA LYS A 465 13.20 -6.45 19.16
C LYS A 465 13.49 -7.95 19.09
N ALA A 466 12.71 -8.77 19.78
CA ALA A 466 12.88 -10.23 19.77
C ALA A 466 12.72 -10.84 18.37
N ARG A 467 11.83 -10.28 17.55
CA ARG A 467 11.68 -10.66 16.13
C ARG A 467 12.76 -10.10 15.21
N GLY A 468 13.65 -9.25 15.69
CA GLY A 468 14.64 -8.56 14.86
C GLY A 468 14.00 -7.60 13.85
N PHE A 469 12.80 -7.06 14.17
CA PHE A 469 12.11 -6.12 13.28
C PHE A 469 12.70 -4.71 13.39
N ILE A 470 13.16 -4.31 14.56
CA ILE A 470 13.90 -3.06 14.74
C ILE A 470 15.39 -3.36 14.59
N VAL A 471 16.02 -2.75 13.62
CA VAL A 471 17.46 -2.92 13.34
C VAL A 471 18.19 -1.60 13.38
N GLU A 472 19.43 -1.67 13.82
CA GLU A 472 20.36 -0.56 13.84
C GLU A 472 21.41 -0.77 12.76
N VAL A 473 21.58 0.23 11.91
CA VAL A 473 22.51 0.21 10.78
C VAL A 473 23.43 1.41 10.86
N ASN A 474 24.72 1.19 10.68
CA ASN A 474 25.69 2.28 10.54
C ASN A 474 25.79 2.69 9.07
N ASN A 475 25.22 3.85 8.73
CA ASN A 475 25.32 4.40 7.40
C ASN A 475 26.53 5.34 7.31
N PRO A 476 27.38 5.23 6.27
CA PRO A 476 28.58 6.07 6.15
C PRO A 476 28.34 7.57 6.09
N ARG A 477 27.12 8.00 5.68
CA ARG A 477 26.74 9.41 5.52
C ARG A 477 25.86 9.92 6.66
N LEU A 478 25.02 9.05 7.24
CA LEU A 478 24.05 9.42 8.28
C LEU A 478 24.45 8.98 9.69
N GLY A 479 25.52 8.19 9.81
CA GLY A 479 25.88 7.58 11.07
C GLY A 479 24.91 6.45 11.47
N ARG A 480 24.59 6.36 12.75
CA ARG A 480 23.66 5.36 13.30
C ARG A 480 22.22 5.67 12.91
N VAL A 481 21.58 4.75 12.21
CA VAL A 481 20.18 4.84 11.78
C VAL A 481 19.41 3.64 12.33
N VAL A 482 18.25 3.87 12.93
CA VAL A 482 17.32 2.83 13.36
C VAL A 482 16.23 2.69 12.32
N LEU A 483 16.03 1.48 11.81
CA LEU A 483 15.13 1.20 10.69
C LEU A 483 14.23 0.00 11.00
N PRO A 484 13.00 -0.02 10.45
CA PRO A 484 12.21 -1.23 10.42
C PRO A 484 12.82 -2.24 9.44
N ASN A 485 12.90 -3.47 9.89
CA ASN A 485 13.32 -4.58 9.05
C ASN A 485 12.15 -5.11 8.22
N PHE A 486 12.45 -5.99 7.25
CA PHE A 486 11.43 -6.68 6.48
C PHE A 486 10.66 -7.66 7.39
N PRO A 487 9.30 -7.63 7.39
CA PRO A 487 8.52 -8.38 8.38
C PRO A 487 8.47 -9.88 8.12
N LEU A 488 8.78 -10.33 6.89
CA LEU A 488 8.77 -11.76 6.55
C LEU A 488 10.06 -12.46 6.98
N GLN A 489 9.90 -13.67 7.50
CA GLN A 489 11.01 -14.55 7.87
C GLN A 489 10.83 -15.87 7.12
N PHE A 490 11.91 -16.34 6.49
CA PHE A 490 11.94 -17.62 5.76
C PHE A 490 12.71 -18.65 6.57
N ALA A 491 12.12 -19.85 6.75
CA ALA A 491 12.78 -20.94 7.47
C ALA A 491 14.02 -21.48 6.72
N ASN A 492 13.94 -21.56 5.39
CA ASN A 492 14.93 -22.22 4.55
C ASN A 492 15.70 -21.29 3.60
N SER A 493 15.44 -20.00 3.64
CA SER A 493 16.11 -19.01 2.81
C SER A 493 16.66 -17.87 3.66
N LYS A 494 17.91 -17.52 3.44
CA LYS A 494 18.49 -16.31 4.03
C LYS A 494 18.27 -15.15 3.08
N LEU A 495 17.67 -14.08 3.56
CA LEU A 495 17.58 -12.82 2.83
C LEU A 495 18.91 -12.08 3.00
N THR A 496 19.64 -11.91 1.90
CA THR A 496 20.87 -11.12 1.92
C THR A 496 20.53 -9.65 1.83
N ARG A 497 20.68 -8.94 2.93
CA ARG A 497 20.42 -7.50 3.00
C ARG A 497 21.72 -6.74 2.92
N ARG A 498 21.81 -5.87 1.93
CA ARG A 498 22.99 -5.04 1.77
C ARG A 498 22.94 -3.80 2.66
N TRP A 499 21.73 -3.39 3.11
CA TRP A 499 21.51 -2.13 3.84
C TRP A 499 22.17 -0.92 3.19
N GLU A 500 22.52 -1.08 1.91
CA GLU A 500 23.03 0.01 1.11
C GLU A 500 21.89 0.87 0.61
N PHE A 501 22.12 2.15 0.70
CA PHE A 501 21.22 3.15 0.15
C PHE A 501 21.71 3.53 -1.23
N PRO A 502 20.84 3.60 -2.24
CA PRO A 502 21.27 3.91 -3.59
C PRO A 502 21.71 5.38 -3.69
N VAL A 503 23.01 5.61 -3.58
CA VAL A 503 23.61 6.92 -3.93
C VAL A 503 23.34 7.18 -5.39
N LEU A 504 22.92 8.40 -5.73
CA LEU A 504 22.50 8.78 -7.07
C LEU A 504 23.57 8.41 -8.12
N GLY A 505 23.19 7.56 -9.07
CA GLY A 505 24.04 7.11 -10.17
C GLY A 505 25.19 6.17 -9.83
N LYS A 506 25.35 5.77 -8.55
CA LYS A 506 26.49 4.93 -8.10
C LYS A 506 26.67 3.67 -8.93
N ASP A 507 25.57 3.06 -9.35
CA ASP A 507 25.61 1.74 -10.01
C ASP A 507 25.55 1.82 -11.54
N THR A 508 25.45 3.03 -12.12
CA THR A 508 25.23 3.22 -13.57
C THR A 508 26.26 2.48 -14.41
N GLU A 509 27.55 2.68 -14.19
CA GLU A 509 28.59 2.03 -14.99
C GLU A 509 28.63 0.51 -14.77
N ALA A 510 28.47 0.06 -13.52
CA ALA A 510 28.44 -1.35 -13.21
C ALA A 510 27.25 -2.07 -13.87
N VAL A 511 26.08 -1.42 -13.92
CA VAL A 511 24.90 -1.93 -14.64
C VAL A 511 25.17 -1.99 -16.14
N LEU A 512 25.70 -0.93 -16.72
CA LEU A 512 26.01 -0.90 -18.17
C LEU A 512 27.03 -1.99 -18.56
N ARG A 513 28.07 -2.17 -17.78
CA ARG A 513 29.10 -3.19 -18.00
C ARG A 513 28.58 -4.60 -17.79
N ASN A 514 28.01 -4.87 -16.63
CA ASN A 514 27.73 -6.24 -16.16
C ASN A 514 26.35 -6.77 -16.56
N VAL A 515 25.40 -5.89 -16.85
CA VAL A 515 24.01 -6.27 -17.22
C VAL A 515 23.77 -6.05 -18.70
N VAL A 516 24.11 -4.86 -19.21
CA VAL A 516 23.91 -4.52 -20.61
C VAL A 516 24.99 -5.11 -21.50
N GLY A 517 26.24 -5.13 -21.02
CA GLY A 517 27.41 -5.67 -21.74
C GLY A 517 28.17 -4.61 -22.55
N TYR A 518 28.07 -3.34 -22.16
CA TYR A 518 28.81 -2.27 -22.82
C TYR A 518 30.30 -2.31 -22.46
N SER A 519 31.17 -1.99 -23.44
CA SER A 519 32.60 -1.81 -23.20
C SER A 519 32.88 -0.53 -22.41
N ASP A 520 34.04 -0.47 -21.75
CA ASP A 520 34.49 0.72 -21.03
C ASP A 520 34.61 1.95 -21.97
N GLU A 521 34.99 1.74 -23.22
CA GLU A 521 35.09 2.78 -24.24
C GLU A 521 33.68 3.34 -24.55
N THR A 522 32.68 2.47 -24.73
CA THR A 522 31.28 2.89 -24.95
C THR A 522 30.76 3.69 -23.75
N ILE A 523 31.00 3.23 -22.52
CA ILE A 523 30.58 3.90 -21.29
C ILE A 523 31.24 5.29 -21.18
N LYS A 524 32.55 5.39 -21.44
CA LYS A 524 33.29 6.66 -21.46
C LYS A 524 32.72 7.62 -22.50
N GLN A 525 32.42 7.11 -23.70
CA GLN A 525 31.82 7.93 -24.77
C GLN A 525 30.43 8.46 -24.37
N LEU A 526 29.56 7.61 -23.83
CA LEU A 526 28.23 8.02 -23.35
C LEU A 526 28.31 9.07 -22.23
N ARG A 527 29.31 8.96 -21.36
CA ARG A 527 29.56 9.97 -20.32
C ARG A 527 30.04 11.29 -20.94
N SER A 528 31.00 11.25 -21.88
CA SER A 528 31.50 12.45 -22.57
C SER A 528 30.42 13.15 -23.39
N ASP A 529 29.48 12.39 -23.95
CA ASP A 529 28.33 12.91 -24.70
C ASP A 529 27.25 13.50 -23.78
N GLY A 530 27.35 13.37 -22.46
CA GLY A 530 26.37 13.85 -21.49
C GLY A 530 25.07 13.02 -21.42
N VAL A 531 25.15 11.75 -21.86
CA VAL A 531 24.07 10.75 -21.74
C VAL A 531 24.01 10.19 -20.34
N LEU A 532 25.18 9.87 -19.76
CA LEU A 532 25.32 9.44 -18.36
C LEU A 532 25.58 10.64 -17.45
N GLU A 533 25.03 10.59 -16.25
CA GLU A 533 25.07 11.70 -15.28
C GLU A 533 25.86 11.34 -14.01
#